data_cd57a65f93c38d9fdb85e21ffd158946
#
_entry.id   cd57a65f93c38d9fdb85e21ffd158946
#
_cell.length_a   1.000
_cell.length_b   1.000
_cell.length_c   1.000
_cell.angle_alpha   90.00
_cell.angle_beta   90.00
_cell.angle_gamma   90.00
#
_symmetry.space_group_name_H-M   'P 1'
#
loop_
_entity.id
_entity.type
_entity.pdbx_description
1 polymer ?
#
loop_
_entity_poly.entity_id
_entity_poly.type
_entity_poly.pdbx_seq_one_letter_code
_entity_poly.pdbx_strand_id
1 'polypeptide(L)'
;MAGRSFTFVSGAGSPLSGHLEPPEGTPRGWAIFAHCCTCGKDSRAAVHISRALSRAGIGVLRFDFAGTGIGGGTGEPVNFASDVEDLRAAANAMAAAGMSPSLLVGHSLGGTAAIVAAADMPDIAAVATIGAPADLQHILRLFGPNDLDTIASEGEASVEIAGRPFLIRRGFLEAVEGIDVEKAIASLRRPVLVMHSPLDQVVGIDHASRIFVASRHPKSFISLDNADHLLTDVADANYAAAMVAVWASRFLPPLSADLPQVEVAEGVVSTETLAGTFQLKVRSGEH
;
A
#
# COMPACT_ATOMS: atom_id res chain seq x y z
N MET A 1 -12.04 -16.69 -2.30
CA MET A 1 -10.97 -17.57 -1.73
C MET A 1 -10.47 -16.92 -0.46
N ALA A 2 -10.15 -17.69 0.60
CA ALA A 2 -9.57 -17.12 1.81
C ALA A 2 -8.15 -16.62 1.55
N GLY A 3 -7.77 -15.53 2.23
CA GLY A 3 -6.40 -15.03 2.19
C GLY A 3 -5.38 -16.08 2.68
N ARG A 4 -4.15 -16.00 2.20
CA ARG A 4 -3.10 -16.98 2.49
C ARG A 4 -1.78 -16.31 2.84
N SER A 5 -0.92 -17.04 3.53
CA SER A 5 0.46 -16.61 3.76
C SER A 5 1.21 -16.52 2.44
N PHE A 6 2.07 -15.51 2.33
CA PHE A 6 3.00 -15.31 1.21
C PHE A 6 4.35 -14.90 1.76
N THR A 7 5.35 -15.75 1.59
CA THR A 7 6.71 -15.50 2.07
C THR A 7 7.63 -15.24 0.90
N PHE A 8 8.56 -14.31 1.10
CA PHE A 8 9.57 -13.95 0.11
C PHE A 8 10.84 -13.47 0.82
N VAL A 9 11.89 -13.24 0.06
CA VAL A 9 13.18 -12.79 0.60
C VAL A 9 13.30 -11.28 0.36
N SER A 10 13.66 -10.53 1.42
CA SER A 10 13.94 -9.09 1.35
C SER A 10 15.14 -8.76 0.45
N GLY A 11 15.32 -7.51 0.10
CA GLY A 11 16.51 -7.05 -0.60
C GLY A 11 17.83 -7.35 0.15
N ALA A 12 17.78 -7.43 1.48
CA ALA A 12 18.90 -7.77 2.35
C ALA A 12 19.11 -9.28 2.55
N GLY A 13 18.26 -10.15 1.99
CA GLY A 13 18.36 -11.60 2.10
C GLY A 13 17.59 -12.23 3.26
N SER A 14 16.87 -11.44 4.08
CA SER A 14 16.06 -11.92 5.20
C SER A 14 14.67 -12.40 4.74
N PRO A 15 14.11 -13.46 5.34
CA PRO A 15 12.75 -13.90 5.01
C PRO A 15 11.71 -12.90 5.53
N LEU A 16 10.79 -12.48 4.66
CA LEU A 16 9.66 -11.63 5.01
C LEU A 16 8.35 -12.42 4.92
N SER A 17 7.44 -12.10 5.84
CA SER A 17 6.13 -12.73 5.93
C SER A 17 5.03 -11.75 5.55
N GLY A 18 4.27 -12.11 4.53
CA GLY A 18 3.12 -11.38 4.06
C GLY A 18 1.83 -12.19 4.13
N HIS A 19 0.74 -11.49 3.90
CA HIS A 19 -0.59 -12.03 3.72
C HIS A 19 -1.15 -11.60 2.36
N LEU A 20 -1.48 -12.55 1.54
CA LEU A 20 -2.05 -12.35 0.22
C LEU A 20 -3.57 -12.50 0.28
N GLU A 21 -4.29 -11.41 0.04
CA GLU A 21 -5.73 -11.43 -0.22
C GLU A 21 -5.94 -11.61 -1.74
N PRO A 22 -6.42 -12.76 -2.19
CA PRO A 22 -6.68 -12.96 -3.62
C PRO A 22 -7.86 -12.10 -4.06
N PRO A 23 -7.94 -11.72 -5.35
CA PRO A 23 -9.08 -10.98 -5.86
C PRO A 23 -10.35 -11.84 -5.80
N GLU A 24 -11.47 -11.24 -5.41
CA GLU A 24 -12.77 -11.87 -5.54
C GLU A 24 -13.29 -11.71 -6.97
N GLY A 25 -13.79 -12.79 -7.56
CA GLY A 25 -14.28 -12.80 -8.95
C GLY A 25 -13.18 -12.72 -9.99
N THR A 26 -13.44 -12.02 -11.09
CA THR A 26 -12.47 -11.84 -12.19
C THR A 26 -11.35 -10.90 -11.77
N PRO A 27 -10.08 -11.35 -11.79
CA PRO A 27 -8.95 -10.49 -11.43
C PRO A 27 -8.84 -9.28 -12.35
N ARG A 28 -8.70 -8.09 -11.76
CA ARG A 28 -8.44 -6.83 -12.46
C ARG A 28 -6.98 -6.41 -12.36
N GLY A 29 -6.25 -6.97 -11.42
CA GLY A 29 -4.85 -6.66 -11.15
C GLY A 29 -4.44 -7.03 -9.75
N TRP A 30 -3.20 -6.71 -9.43
CA TRP A 30 -2.59 -6.95 -8.14
C TRP A 30 -2.04 -5.65 -7.57
N ALA A 31 -2.09 -5.55 -6.26
CA ALA A 31 -1.55 -4.42 -5.52
C ALA A 31 -0.63 -4.89 -4.39
N ILE A 32 0.27 -4.00 -3.97
CA ILE A 32 0.99 -4.12 -2.70
C ILE A 32 0.48 -3.01 -1.79
N PHE A 33 0.14 -3.37 -0.55
CA PHE A 33 -0.20 -2.42 0.50
C PHE A 33 0.98 -2.25 1.46
N ALA A 34 1.58 -1.06 1.44
CA ALA A 34 2.66 -0.65 2.33
C ALA A 34 2.08 0.03 3.58
N HIS A 35 2.21 -0.62 4.74
CA HIS A 35 1.68 -0.09 6.01
C HIS A 35 2.59 1.01 6.61
N CYS A 36 2.10 1.71 7.64
CA CYS A 36 2.88 2.68 8.40
C CYS A 36 3.98 2.01 9.25
N CYS A 37 5.04 2.77 9.60
CA CYS A 37 6.16 2.23 10.37
C CYS A 37 5.78 1.71 11.76
N THR A 38 4.74 2.25 12.39
CA THR A 38 4.24 1.85 13.70
C THR A 38 3.17 0.76 13.65
N CYS A 39 2.74 0.38 12.43
CA CYS A 39 1.71 -0.62 12.20
C CYS A 39 2.35 -1.98 11.83
N GLY A 40 1.52 -2.92 11.43
CA GLY A 40 1.94 -4.17 10.80
C GLY A 40 0.92 -4.54 9.74
N LYS A 41 1.24 -5.59 8.98
CA LYS A 41 0.34 -6.12 7.94
C LYS A 41 -1.06 -6.47 8.45
N ASP A 42 -1.20 -6.72 9.74
CA ASP A 42 -2.45 -7.11 10.39
C ASP A 42 -3.15 -5.94 11.12
N SER A 43 -2.69 -4.69 10.89
CA SER A 43 -3.40 -3.50 11.37
C SER A 43 -4.82 -3.43 10.76
N ARG A 44 -5.76 -2.82 11.50
CA ARG A 44 -7.16 -2.72 11.07
C ARG A 44 -7.27 -2.10 9.68
N ALA A 45 -6.62 -0.97 9.44
CA ALA A 45 -6.62 -0.29 8.15
C ALA A 45 -6.08 -1.21 7.03
N ALA A 46 -4.92 -1.85 7.24
CA ALA A 46 -4.32 -2.74 6.25
C ALA A 46 -5.27 -3.89 5.87
N VAL A 47 -5.90 -4.53 6.88
CA VAL A 47 -6.83 -5.64 6.65
C VAL A 47 -8.10 -5.17 5.94
N HIS A 48 -8.72 -4.07 6.39
CA HIS A 48 -9.97 -3.58 5.79
C HIS A 48 -9.76 -3.09 4.37
N ILE A 49 -8.70 -2.33 4.11
CA ILE A 49 -8.37 -1.82 2.77
C ILE A 49 -8.07 -3.00 1.84
N SER A 50 -7.23 -3.95 2.26
CA SER A 50 -6.88 -5.09 1.42
C SER A 50 -8.10 -5.95 1.05
N ARG A 51 -8.99 -6.22 2.01
CA ARG A 51 -10.23 -6.96 1.75
C ARG A 51 -11.21 -6.20 0.85
N ALA A 52 -11.30 -4.88 1.01
CA ALA A 52 -12.16 -4.07 0.16
C ALA A 52 -11.65 -4.01 -1.28
N LEU A 53 -10.34 -3.90 -1.48
CA LEU A 53 -9.71 -4.00 -2.81
C LEU A 53 -9.89 -5.39 -3.42
N SER A 54 -9.74 -6.45 -2.61
CA SER A 54 -10.00 -7.84 -3.04
C SER A 54 -11.43 -8.00 -3.57
N ARG A 55 -12.44 -7.47 -2.85
CA ARG A 55 -13.85 -7.47 -3.31
C ARG A 55 -14.05 -6.68 -4.60
N ALA A 56 -13.21 -5.68 -4.87
CA ALA A 56 -13.23 -4.93 -6.12
C ALA A 56 -12.44 -5.62 -7.26
N GLY A 57 -12.00 -6.86 -7.05
CA GLY A 57 -11.24 -7.64 -8.04
C GLY A 57 -9.74 -7.36 -8.07
N ILE A 58 -9.21 -6.63 -7.09
CA ILE A 58 -7.79 -6.30 -6.99
C ILE A 58 -7.18 -7.16 -5.88
N GLY A 59 -6.33 -8.13 -6.23
CA GLY A 59 -5.60 -8.91 -5.24
C GLY A 59 -4.56 -8.06 -4.52
N VAL A 60 -4.33 -8.28 -3.22
CA VAL A 60 -3.45 -7.43 -2.42
C VAL A 60 -2.47 -8.26 -1.60
N LEU A 61 -1.19 -7.97 -1.74
CA LEU A 61 -0.18 -8.40 -0.79
C LEU A 61 0.05 -7.30 0.25
N ARG A 62 -0.07 -7.63 1.52
CA ARG A 62 0.41 -6.85 2.66
C ARG A 62 1.45 -7.65 3.42
N PHE A 63 2.54 -7.04 3.82
CA PHE A 63 3.64 -7.72 4.50
C PHE A 63 4.27 -6.80 5.55
N ASP A 64 4.98 -7.37 6.51
CA ASP A 64 5.75 -6.60 7.49
C ASP A 64 7.14 -6.32 6.91
N PHE A 65 7.54 -5.04 6.92
CA PHE A 65 8.89 -4.62 6.54
C PHE A 65 9.94 -5.17 7.51
N ALA A 66 11.14 -5.35 7.04
CA ALA A 66 12.28 -5.70 7.89
C ALA A 66 12.42 -4.66 9.02
N GLY A 67 12.50 -5.12 10.27
CA GLY A 67 12.62 -4.24 11.43
C GLY A 67 11.34 -3.67 12.02
N THR A 68 10.18 -3.76 11.34
CA THR A 68 8.91 -3.16 11.82
C THR A 68 7.82 -4.17 12.22
N GLY A 69 8.02 -5.46 11.99
CA GLY A 69 7.01 -6.50 12.20
C GLY A 69 6.59 -6.68 13.66
N ILE A 70 5.27 -6.79 13.90
CA ILE A 70 4.67 -7.08 15.21
C ILE A 70 5.00 -8.49 15.71
N GLY A 71 5.57 -9.33 14.87
CA GLY A 71 5.82 -10.76 15.13
C GLY A 71 7.17 -11.12 15.75
N GLY A 72 7.76 -10.25 16.55
CA GLY A 72 9.08 -10.45 17.12
C GLY A 72 10.12 -10.03 16.09
N GLY A 73 10.46 -8.76 16.14
CA GLY A 73 11.43 -8.19 15.24
C GLY A 73 12.67 -9.06 15.21
N THR A 74 13.23 -9.24 14.04
CA THR A 74 14.53 -9.88 13.81
C THR A 74 15.67 -9.14 14.52
N GLY A 75 15.36 -8.10 15.33
CA GLY A 75 16.34 -7.19 15.91
C GLY A 75 16.98 -6.29 14.86
N GLU A 76 16.46 -6.32 13.63
CA GLU A 76 16.91 -5.42 12.57
C GLU A 76 16.39 -4.02 12.83
N PRO A 77 17.21 -3.00 12.61
CA PRO A 77 16.82 -1.61 12.80
C PRO A 77 15.86 -1.16 11.70
N VAL A 78 14.95 -0.26 12.05
CA VAL A 78 14.11 0.44 11.06
C VAL A 78 15.02 1.21 10.10
N ASN A 79 14.82 0.98 8.80
CA ASN A 79 15.57 1.68 7.75
C ASN A 79 14.68 1.93 6.55
N PHE A 80 14.40 3.20 6.25
CA PHE A 80 13.54 3.58 5.14
C PHE A 80 14.06 3.10 3.77
N ALA A 81 15.38 3.06 3.56
CA ALA A 81 15.93 2.55 2.32
C ALA A 81 15.67 1.04 2.17
N SER A 82 15.72 0.28 3.27
CA SER A 82 15.35 -1.14 3.23
C SER A 82 13.85 -1.34 2.98
N ASP A 83 12.97 -0.47 3.50
CA ASP A 83 11.53 -0.55 3.23
C ASP A 83 11.24 -0.39 1.73
N VAL A 84 11.96 0.51 1.04
CA VAL A 84 11.88 0.69 -0.41
C VAL A 84 12.34 -0.57 -1.16
N GLU A 85 13.46 -1.17 -0.74
CA GLU A 85 13.96 -2.43 -1.32
C GLU A 85 13.03 -3.60 -1.05
N ASP A 86 12.39 -3.66 0.12
CA ASP A 86 11.42 -4.70 0.46
C ASP A 86 10.17 -4.62 -0.43
N LEU A 87 9.72 -3.42 -0.80
CA LEU A 87 8.64 -3.23 -1.78
C LEU A 87 9.04 -3.76 -3.17
N ARG A 88 10.26 -3.52 -3.60
CA ARG A 88 10.79 -4.05 -4.87
C ARG A 88 10.90 -5.58 -4.83
N ALA A 89 11.41 -6.13 -3.72
CA ALA A 89 11.52 -7.57 -3.52
C ALA A 89 10.13 -8.25 -3.51
N ALA A 90 9.15 -7.63 -2.82
CA ALA A 90 7.77 -8.10 -2.82
C ALA A 90 7.16 -8.13 -4.22
N ALA A 91 7.38 -7.08 -5.02
CA ALA A 91 6.87 -7.01 -6.38
C ALA A 91 7.50 -8.07 -7.28
N ASN A 92 8.81 -8.26 -7.19
CA ASN A 92 9.52 -9.30 -7.93
C ASN A 92 9.03 -10.71 -7.57
N ALA A 93 8.83 -10.98 -6.28
CA ALA A 93 8.31 -12.25 -5.80
C ALA A 93 6.87 -12.51 -6.28
N MET A 94 6.01 -11.48 -6.25
CA MET A 94 4.66 -11.57 -6.80
C MET A 94 4.68 -11.82 -8.30
N ALA A 95 5.52 -11.11 -9.05
CA ALA A 95 5.67 -11.29 -10.49
C ALA A 95 6.14 -12.72 -10.84
N ALA A 96 7.13 -13.24 -10.10
CA ALA A 96 7.60 -14.62 -10.26
C ALA A 96 6.50 -15.67 -9.97
N ALA A 97 5.52 -15.31 -9.13
CA ALA A 97 4.35 -16.14 -8.85
C ALA A 97 3.16 -15.90 -9.80
N GLY A 98 3.35 -15.13 -10.90
CA GLY A 98 2.31 -14.82 -11.88
C GLY A 98 1.29 -13.77 -11.41
N MET A 99 1.65 -12.97 -10.41
CA MET A 99 0.80 -11.97 -9.76
C MET A 99 1.44 -10.57 -9.85
N SER A 100 1.95 -10.15 -11.00
CA SER A 100 2.64 -8.86 -11.17
C SER A 100 1.78 -7.71 -10.63
N PRO A 101 2.26 -6.97 -9.61
CA PRO A 101 1.51 -5.85 -9.07
C PRO A 101 1.56 -4.66 -10.04
N SER A 102 0.43 -4.04 -10.24
CA SER A 102 0.28 -2.82 -11.04
C SER A 102 -0.11 -1.59 -10.23
N LEU A 103 -0.38 -1.78 -8.94
CA LEU A 103 -0.79 -0.72 -8.02
C LEU A 103 0.02 -0.81 -6.72
N LEU A 104 0.57 0.32 -6.28
CA LEU A 104 1.05 0.49 -4.92
C LEU A 104 0.06 1.35 -4.12
N VAL A 105 -0.30 0.88 -2.94
CA VAL A 105 -1.11 1.63 -1.98
C VAL A 105 -0.30 1.75 -0.70
N GLY A 106 -0.02 2.96 -0.26
CA GLY A 106 0.79 3.15 0.93
C GLY A 106 0.13 4.05 1.96
N HIS A 107 0.24 3.67 3.23
CA HIS A 107 -0.27 4.43 4.36
C HIS A 107 0.89 5.04 5.15
N SER A 108 0.79 6.33 5.46
CA SER A 108 1.80 7.08 6.23
C SER A 108 3.20 6.94 5.57
N LEU A 109 4.21 6.56 6.31
CA LEU A 109 5.57 6.31 5.78
C LEU A 109 5.59 5.27 4.65
N GLY A 110 4.72 4.26 4.71
CA GLY A 110 4.54 3.31 3.61
C GLY A 110 4.08 3.97 2.30
N GLY A 111 3.33 5.09 2.39
CA GLY A 111 2.96 5.90 1.22
C GLY A 111 4.16 6.59 0.59
N THR A 112 5.05 7.14 1.41
CA THR A 112 6.30 7.73 0.95
C THR A 112 7.23 6.68 0.33
N ALA A 113 7.34 5.51 0.98
CA ALA A 113 8.10 4.37 0.44
C ALA A 113 7.55 3.88 -0.90
N ALA A 114 6.22 3.81 -1.04
CA ALA A 114 5.56 3.43 -2.30
C ALA A 114 5.88 4.41 -3.44
N ILE A 115 5.92 5.72 -3.18
CA ILE A 115 6.30 6.74 -4.16
C ILE A 115 7.74 6.53 -4.61
N VAL A 116 8.66 6.38 -3.66
CA VAL A 116 10.10 6.22 -3.95
C VAL A 116 10.35 4.91 -4.70
N ALA A 117 9.76 3.81 -4.23
CA ALA A 117 9.91 2.50 -4.87
C ALA A 117 9.38 2.48 -6.30
N ALA A 118 8.22 3.11 -6.55
CA ALA A 118 7.57 3.11 -7.85
C ALA A 118 8.42 3.75 -8.97
N ALA A 119 9.40 4.60 -8.64
CA ALA A 119 10.28 5.22 -9.63
C ALA A 119 11.02 4.18 -10.48
N ASP A 120 11.44 3.08 -9.87
CA ASP A 120 12.22 2.01 -10.49
C ASP A 120 11.39 0.72 -10.74
N MET A 121 10.07 0.80 -10.62
CA MET A 121 9.16 -0.34 -10.82
C MET A 121 8.29 -0.11 -12.08
N PRO A 122 8.75 -0.50 -13.28
CA PRO A 122 8.08 -0.16 -14.54
C PRO A 122 6.66 -0.72 -14.65
N ASP A 123 6.37 -1.84 -14.00
CA ASP A 123 5.06 -2.51 -14.05
C ASP A 123 4.00 -1.83 -13.16
N ILE A 124 4.41 -0.95 -12.25
CA ILE A 124 3.47 -0.18 -11.43
C ILE A 124 2.81 0.88 -12.30
N ALA A 125 1.53 0.73 -12.55
CA ALA A 125 0.73 1.64 -13.36
C ALA A 125 0.25 2.87 -12.57
N ALA A 126 0.07 2.77 -11.26
CA ALA A 126 -0.45 3.86 -10.42
C ALA A 126 -0.01 3.72 -8.96
N VAL A 127 0.00 4.85 -8.23
CA VAL A 127 0.33 4.91 -6.80
C VAL A 127 -0.78 5.65 -6.05
N ALA A 128 -1.25 5.09 -4.93
CA ALA A 128 -2.17 5.75 -4.02
C ALA A 128 -1.51 5.91 -2.65
N THR A 129 -1.62 7.09 -2.05
CA THR A 129 -1.08 7.40 -0.72
C THR A 129 -2.20 7.81 0.23
N ILE A 130 -2.10 7.41 1.49
CA ILE A 130 -3.03 7.73 2.56
C ILE A 130 -2.23 8.31 3.72
N GLY A 131 -2.45 9.58 4.07
CA GLY A 131 -1.77 10.23 5.19
C GLY A 131 -0.24 10.23 5.09
N ALA A 132 0.32 10.27 3.87
CA ALA A 132 1.76 10.15 3.64
C ALA A 132 2.50 11.47 3.89
N PRO A 133 3.68 11.45 4.55
CA PRO A 133 4.55 12.61 4.65
C PRO A 133 5.24 12.90 3.31
N ALA A 134 5.36 14.19 2.98
CA ALA A 134 6.08 14.68 1.79
C ALA A 134 7.60 14.75 1.98
N ASP A 135 8.07 14.61 3.20
CA ASP A 135 9.48 14.50 3.55
C ASP A 135 9.68 13.55 4.73
N LEU A 136 10.86 12.98 4.81
CA LEU A 136 11.21 12.03 5.87
C LEU A 136 11.63 12.72 7.17
N GLN A 137 12.01 13.99 7.12
CA GLN A 137 12.43 14.74 8.31
C GLN A 137 11.25 14.93 9.27
N HIS A 138 10.01 14.86 8.75
CA HIS A 138 8.81 14.86 9.58
C HIS A 138 8.85 13.76 10.66
N ILE A 139 9.41 12.59 10.34
CA ILE A 139 9.51 11.47 11.27
C ILE A 139 10.40 11.80 12.47
N LEU A 140 11.45 12.59 12.25
CA LEU A 140 12.37 13.00 13.31
C LEU A 140 11.69 13.87 14.37
N ARG A 141 10.57 14.53 14.03
CA ARG A 141 9.76 15.31 14.98
C ARG A 141 8.97 14.43 15.96
N LEU A 142 8.85 13.14 15.65
CA LEU A 142 8.19 12.16 16.53
C LEU A 142 9.15 11.61 17.59
N PHE A 143 10.45 11.92 17.48
CA PHE A 143 11.48 11.46 18.40
C PHE A 143 11.47 12.30 19.68
N GLY A 144 11.87 11.67 20.77
CA GLY A 144 12.05 12.36 22.04
C GLY A 144 13.23 13.35 22.00
N PRO A 145 13.31 14.28 22.96
CA PRO A 145 14.27 15.38 22.93
C PRO A 145 15.75 14.97 22.94
N ASN A 146 16.07 13.76 23.44
CA ASN A 146 17.43 13.26 23.54
C ASN A 146 17.74 12.13 22.53
N ASP A 147 16.74 11.66 21.77
CA ASP A 147 16.91 10.49 20.93
C ASP A 147 17.92 10.74 19.81
N LEU A 148 17.87 11.90 19.18
CA LEU A 148 18.81 12.27 18.11
C LEU A 148 20.25 12.36 18.62
N ASP A 149 20.46 12.94 19.81
CA ASP A 149 21.77 13.05 20.42
C ASP A 149 22.32 11.67 20.80
N THR A 150 21.45 10.79 21.33
CA THR A 150 21.80 9.40 21.64
C THR A 150 22.18 8.62 20.38
N ILE A 151 21.40 8.73 19.30
CA ILE A 151 21.73 8.08 18.03
C ILE A 151 23.06 8.63 17.48
N ALA A 152 23.28 9.92 17.60
CA ALA A 152 24.52 10.54 17.11
C ALA A 152 25.75 10.09 17.89
N SER A 153 25.66 9.96 19.21
CA SER A 153 26.79 9.58 20.09
C SER A 153 27.02 8.07 20.17
N GLU A 154 25.95 7.28 20.32
CA GLU A 154 26.02 5.86 20.56
C GLU A 154 25.81 5.00 19.30
N GLY A 155 25.35 5.63 18.19
CA GLY A 155 25.09 4.96 16.92
C GLY A 155 23.68 4.39 16.79
N GLU A 156 22.95 4.20 17.91
CA GLU A 156 21.57 3.73 17.93
C GLU A 156 20.84 4.19 19.19
N ALA A 157 19.52 4.24 19.15
CA ALA A 157 18.65 4.46 20.30
C ALA A 157 17.33 3.70 20.17
N SER A 158 16.73 3.37 21.31
CA SER A 158 15.33 2.91 21.36
C SER A 158 14.41 4.13 21.43
N VAL A 159 13.77 4.45 20.31
CA VAL A 159 12.88 5.61 20.17
C VAL A 159 11.44 5.17 20.34
N GLU A 160 10.67 5.87 21.16
CA GLU A 160 9.25 5.59 21.33
C GLU A 160 8.42 6.37 20.30
N ILE A 161 7.75 5.66 19.38
CA ILE A 161 6.87 6.23 18.37
C ILE A 161 5.46 5.64 18.57
N ALA A 162 4.49 6.50 18.82
CA ALA A 162 3.09 6.10 19.07
C ALA A 162 2.93 5.04 20.18
N GLY A 163 3.69 5.18 21.28
CA GLY A 163 3.65 4.28 22.43
C GLY A 163 4.35 2.93 22.21
N ARG A 164 5.22 2.81 21.20
CA ARG A 164 5.96 1.59 20.89
C ARG A 164 7.45 1.89 20.71
N PRO A 165 8.35 1.07 21.27
CA PRO A 165 9.78 1.22 21.09
C PRO A 165 10.23 0.70 19.72
N PHE A 166 11.09 1.47 19.05
CA PHE A 166 11.75 1.13 17.81
C PHE A 166 13.25 1.35 17.94
N LEU A 167 14.04 0.38 17.52
CA LEU A 167 15.48 0.55 17.43
C LEU A 167 15.81 1.36 16.17
N ILE A 168 16.30 2.58 16.36
CA ILE A 168 16.70 3.48 15.28
C ILE A 168 18.22 3.60 15.29
N ARG A 169 18.83 3.37 14.15
CA ARG A 169 20.29 3.52 13.95
C ARG A 169 20.63 4.76 13.18
N ARG A 170 21.90 5.19 13.29
CA ARG A 170 22.42 6.36 12.57
C ARG A 170 22.17 6.29 11.06
N GLY A 171 22.27 5.12 10.44
CA GLY A 171 21.94 4.92 9.03
C GLY A 171 20.51 5.30 8.64
N PHE A 172 19.56 5.27 9.59
CA PHE A 172 18.21 5.80 9.35
C PHE A 172 18.23 7.33 9.16
N LEU A 173 18.99 8.06 10.02
CA LEU A 173 19.11 9.51 9.90
C LEU A 173 19.77 9.90 8.57
N GLU A 174 20.82 9.19 8.17
CA GLU A 174 21.51 9.38 6.89
C GLU A 174 20.57 9.11 5.70
N ALA A 175 19.74 8.07 5.78
CA ALA A 175 18.73 7.78 4.77
C ALA A 175 17.65 8.87 4.68
N VAL A 176 17.21 9.41 5.82
CA VAL A 176 16.25 10.53 5.89
C VAL A 176 16.79 11.78 5.21
N GLU A 177 18.09 12.10 5.37
CA GLU A 177 18.73 13.24 4.76
C GLU A 177 19.00 13.04 3.26
N GLY A 178 19.23 11.79 2.83
CA GLY A 178 19.63 11.45 1.46
C GLY A 178 18.47 11.36 0.45
N ILE A 179 17.22 11.27 0.92
CA ILE A 179 16.06 11.01 0.05
C ILE A 179 15.21 12.26 -0.12
N ASP A 180 15.24 12.82 -1.34
CA ASP A 180 14.37 13.91 -1.76
C ASP A 180 13.03 13.36 -2.30
N VAL A 181 12.05 13.29 -1.42
CA VAL A 181 10.72 12.75 -1.73
C VAL A 181 10.00 13.58 -2.78
N GLU A 182 10.09 14.91 -2.72
CA GLU A 182 9.45 15.79 -3.71
C GLU A 182 10.03 15.59 -5.10
N LYS A 183 11.35 15.41 -5.20
CA LYS A 183 12.00 15.06 -6.46
C LYS A 183 11.57 13.68 -6.95
N ALA A 184 11.44 12.69 -6.07
CA ALA A 184 10.93 11.36 -6.43
C ALA A 184 9.51 11.47 -6.99
N ILE A 185 8.62 12.23 -6.35
CA ILE A 185 7.25 12.49 -6.82
C ILE A 185 7.26 13.17 -8.18
N ALA A 186 8.04 14.24 -8.34
CA ALA A 186 8.09 15.01 -9.60
C ALA A 186 8.61 14.17 -10.79
N SER A 187 9.46 13.19 -10.52
CA SER A 187 10.02 12.28 -11.52
C SER A 187 9.17 11.05 -11.80
N LEU A 188 8.22 10.71 -10.95
CA LEU A 188 7.46 9.46 -10.96
C LEU A 188 6.70 9.21 -12.28
N ARG A 189 6.16 10.27 -12.93
CA ARG A 189 5.45 10.20 -14.22
C ARG A 189 4.35 9.12 -14.28
N ARG A 190 3.70 8.86 -13.16
CA ARG A 190 2.59 7.91 -13.03
C ARG A 190 1.41 8.58 -12.37
N PRO A 191 0.19 8.08 -12.59
CA PRO A 191 -0.99 8.50 -11.85
C PRO A 191 -0.76 8.40 -10.34
N VAL A 192 -1.06 9.48 -9.63
CA VAL A 192 -0.96 9.55 -8.16
C VAL A 192 -2.31 9.94 -7.57
N LEU A 193 -2.79 9.14 -6.63
CA LEU A 193 -3.89 9.49 -5.75
C LEU A 193 -3.34 9.88 -4.38
N VAL A 194 -3.68 11.07 -3.94
CA VAL A 194 -3.35 11.55 -2.58
C VAL A 194 -4.63 11.58 -1.77
N MET A 195 -4.66 10.82 -0.68
CA MET A 195 -5.77 10.82 0.28
C MET A 195 -5.27 11.25 1.64
N HIS A 196 -5.95 12.21 2.26
CA HIS A 196 -5.50 12.77 3.53
C HIS A 196 -6.66 13.39 4.31
N SER A 197 -6.61 13.24 5.63
CA SER A 197 -7.56 13.92 6.52
C SER A 197 -7.06 15.32 6.91
N PRO A 198 -7.88 16.35 6.82
CA PRO A 198 -7.52 17.67 7.34
C PRO A 198 -7.37 17.69 8.87
N LEU A 199 -7.86 16.67 9.56
CA LEU A 199 -7.77 16.53 11.02
C LEU A 199 -6.64 15.59 11.46
N ASP A 200 -5.79 15.12 10.53
CA ASP A 200 -4.65 14.27 10.85
C ASP A 200 -3.67 15.02 11.78
N GLN A 201 -3.50 14.50 12.99
CA GLN A 201 -2.65 15.08 14.03
C GLN A 201 -1.20 14.55 14.00
N VAL A 202 -0.94 13.55 13.16
CA VAL A 202 0.39 12.92 13.03
C VAL A 202 1.12 13.48 11.83
N VAL A 203 0.46 13.50 10.67
CA VAL A 203 0.98 14.08 9.43
C VAL A 203 0.02 15.16 8.98
N GLY A 204 0.42 16.42 9.07
CA GLY A 204 -0.43 17.56 8.71
C GLY A 204 -0.84 17.55 7.24
N ILE A 205 -2.00 18.13 6.94
CA ILE A 205 -2.58 18.20 5.58
C ILE A 205 -1.68 18.93 4.56
N ASP A 206 -0.75 19.77 5.02
CA ASP A 206 0.24 20.46 4.20
C ASP A 206 1.14 19.47 3.43
N HIS A 207 1.44 18.30 4.02
CA HIS A 207 2.17 17.24 3.34
C HIS A 207 1.42 16.73 2.11
N ALA A 208 0.10 16.53 2.21
CA ALA A 208 -0.71 16.15 1.06
C ALA A 208 -0.68 17.21 -0.05
N SER A 209 -0.72 18.49 0.33
CA SER A 209 -0.61 19.61 -0.61
C SER A 209 0.74 19.59 -1.33
N ARG A 210 1.84 19.37 -0.63
CA ARG A 210 3.19 19.26 -1.20
C ARG A 210 3.28 18.07 -2.18
N ILE A 211 2.82 16.88 -1.78
CA ILE A 211 2.77 15.70 -2.66
C ILE A 211 1.94 16.01 -3.92
N PHE A 212 0.76 16.59 -3.73
CA PHE A 212 -0.14 16.87 -4.84
C PHE A 212 0.46 17.90 -5.80
N VAL A 213 1.07 18.98 -5.31
CA VAL A 213 1.70 20.01 -6.14
C VAL A 213 2.88 19.44 -6.92
N ALA A 214 3.76 18.67 -6.28
CA ALA A 214 4.92 18.05 -6.91
C ALA A 214 4.56 16.96 -7.93
N SER A 215 3.41 16.29 -7.78
CA SER A 215 2.95 15.24 -8.68
C SER A 215 2.61 15.81 -10.07
N ARG A 216 2.91 15.03 -11.10
CA ARG A 216 2.46 15.30 -12.47
C ARG A 216 1.08 14.70 -12.72
N HIS A 217 0.37 15.23 -13.72
CA HIS A 217 -0.88 14.62 -14.18
C HIS A 217 -0.65 13.25 -14.86
N PRO A 218 -1.57 12.28 -14.69
CA PRO A 218 -2.82 12.37 -13.92
C PRO A 218 -2.58 12.34 -12.41
N LYS A 219 -3.23 13.22 -11.66
CA LYS A 219 -3.20 13.25 -10.21
C LYS A 219 -4.59 13.56 -9.65
N SER A 220 -4.89 13.02 -8.48
CA SER A 220 -6.16 13.23 -7.80
C SER A 220 -5.93 13.43 -6.30
N PHE A 221 -6.78 14.24 -5.68
CA PHE A 221 -6.82 14.41 -4.23
C PHE A 221 -8.20 14.04 -3.71
N ILE A 222 -8.24 13.32 -2.60
CA ILE A 222 -9.47 13.01 -1.87
C ILE A 222 -9.28 13.34 -0.39
N SER A 223 -10.16 14.18 0.13
CA SER A 223 -10.23 14.45 1.56
C SER A 223 -10.84 13.24 2.28
N LEU A 224 -10.21 12.84 3.38
CA LEU A 224 -10.75 11.83 4.29
C LEU A 224 -11.49 12.46 5.48
N ASP A 225 -11.84 13.74 5.33
CA ASP A 225 -12.66 14.55 6.24
C ASP A 225 -12.30 14.37 7.73
N ASN A 226 -13.00 13.51 8.46
CA ASN A 226 -12.85 13.33 9.91
C ASN A 226 -11.97 12.13 10.30
N ALA A 227 -11.37 11.44 9.34
CA ALA A 227 -10.56 10.25 9.63
C ALA A 227 -9.35 10.61 10.50
N ASP A 228 -9.03 9.74 11.44
CA ASP A 228 -7.75 9.82 12.15
C ASP A 228 -6.59 9.28 11.29
N HIS A 229 -5.36 9.55 11.70
CA HIS A 229 -4.17 9.11 10.96
C HIS A 229 -4.13 7.60 10.70
N LEU A 230 -4.61 6.79 11.64
CA LEU A 230 -4.54 5.32 11.58
C LEU A 230 -5.75 4.68 10.92
N LEU A 231 -6.75 5.47 10.49
CA LEU A 231 -8.03 4.98 9.96
C LEU A 231 -8.65 3.95 10.93
N THR A 232 -8.77 4.33 12.21
CA THR A 232 -9.28 3.44 13.25
C THR A 232 -10.76 3.15 13.08
N ASP A 233 -11.52 4.06 12.49
CA ASP A 233 -12.90 3.81 12.07
C ASP A 233 -12.90 2.95 10.79
N VAL A 234 -13.66 1.84 10.86
CA VAL A 234 -13.83 0.92 9.74
C VAL A 234 -14.52 1.59 8.54
N ALA A 235 -15.39 2.56 8.78
CA ALA A 235 -16.07 3.30 7.71
C ALA A 235 -15.06 4.12 6.91
N ASP A 236 -14.10 4.78 7.56
CA ASP A 236 -13.05 5.56 6.90
C ASP A 236 -12.11 4.65 6.09
N ALA A 237 -11.70 3.51 6.66
CA ALA A 237 -10.88 2.53 5.95
C ALA A 237 -11.59 1.97 4.71
N ASN A 238 -12.88 1.66 4.82
CA ASN A 238 -13.69 1.20 3.68
C ASN A 238 -13.88 2.29 2.63
N TYR A 239 -14.11 3.53 3.04
CA TYR A 239 -14.22 4.67 2.14
C TYR A 239 -12.92 4.87 1.36
N ALA A 240 -11.78 4.91 2.06
CA ALA A 240 -10.47 5.03 1.44
C ALA A 240 -10.24 3.91 0.41
N ALA A 241 -10.54 2.66 0.76
CA ALA A 241 -10.39 1.53 -0.15
C ALA A 241 -11.30 1.63 -1.38
N ALA A 242 -12.57 2.03 -1.20
CA ALA A 242 -13.50 2.23 -2.31
C ALA A 242 -13.00 3.30 -3.28
N MET A 243 -12.46 4.40 -2.76
CA MET A 243 -11.89 5.47 -3.56
C MET A 243 -10.66 5.00 -4.34
N VAL A 244 -9.76 4.25 -3.71
CA VAL A 244 -8.61 3.64 -4.40
C VAL A 244 -9.09 2.72 -5.51
N ALA A 245 -10.04 1.82 -5.25
CA ALA A 245 -10.54 0.86 -6.23
C ALA A 245 -11.18 1.56 -7.46
N VAL A 246 -12.03 2.56 -7.22
CA VAL A 246 -12.70 3.32 -8.28
C VAL A 246 -11.67 4.12 -9.10
N TRP A 247 -10.76 4.82 -8.42
CA TRP A 247 -9.73 5.61 -9.09
C TRP A 247 -8.77 4.73 -9.89
N ALA A 248 -8.28 3.65 -9.30
CA ALA A 248 -7.34 2.72 -9.93
C ALA A 248 -7.94 2.03 -11.16
N SER A 249 -9.28 1.89 -11.22
CA SER A 249 -9.96 1.24 -12.35
C SER A 249 -9.66 1.88 -13.70
N ARG A 250 -9.22 3.12 -13.73
CA ARG A 250 -8.83 3.84 -14.95
C ARG A 250 -7.45 3.43 -15.47
N PHE A 251 -6.63 2.82 -14.64
CA PHE A 251 -5.22 2.50 -14.90
C PHE A 251 -4.96 0.99 -14.86
N LEU A 252 -5.93 0.22 -14.41
CA LEU A 252 -5.90 -1.23 -14.45
C LEU A 252 -6.57 -1.74 -15.72
N PRO A 253 -6.26 -2.96 -16.17
CA PRO A 253 -6.97 -3.56 -17.28
C PRO A 253 -8.49 -3.51 -17.08
N PRO A 254 -9.27 -3.26 -18.13
CA PRO A 254 -10.72 -3.34 -18.04
C PRO A 254 -11.12 -4.75 -17.61
N LEU A 255 -12.25 -4.87 -16.91
CA LEU A 255 -12.85 -6.18 -16.70
C LEU A 255 -13.02 -6.83 -18.08
N SER A 256 -12.35 -7.96 -18.32
CA SER A 256 -12.53 -8.67 -19.57
C SER A 256 -14.02 -9.05 -19.66
N ALA A 257 -14.66 -8.61 -20.72
CA ALA A 257 -16.02 -9.04 -21.04
C ALA A 257 -16.08 -10.53 -21.46
N ASP A 258 -14.92 -11.14 -21.64
CA ASP A 258 -14.77 -12.55 -21.96
C ASP A 258 -14.93 -13.41 -20.71
N LEU A 259 -16.19 -13.52 -20.28
CA LEU A 259 -16.57 -14.68 -19.49
C LEU A 259 -16.39 -15.91 -20.38
N PRO A 260 -15.81 -17.02 -19.85
CA PRO A 260 -15.73 -18.25 -20.62
C PRO A 260 -17.10 -18.54 -21.20
N GLN A 261 -17.12 -18.81 -22.50
CA GLN A 261 -18.36 -19.21 -23.16
C GLN A 261 -18.72 -20.60 -22.60
N VAL A 262 -19.66 -20.61 -21.68
CA VAL A 262 -20.28 -21.87 -21.27
C VAL A 262 -21.19 -22.29 -22.43
N GLU A 263 -20.89 -23.40 -23.07
CA GLU A 263 -21.83 -24.02 -24.00
C GLU A 263 -23.06 -24.45 -23.20
N VAL A 264 -24.18 -23.84 -23.51
CA VAL A 264 -25.47 -24.16 -22.87
C VAL A 264 -26.18 -25.11 -23.79
N ALA A 265 -26.49 -26.30 -23.29
CA ALA A 265 -27.24 -27.29 -24.06
C ALA A 265 -28.63 -26.75 -24.41
N GLU A 266 -29.18 -27.21 -25.52
CA GLU A 266 -30.52 -26.82 -26.00
C GLU A 266 -31.58 -27.04 -24.92
N GLY A 267 -32.42 -26.01 -24.68
CA GLY A 267 -33.46 -26.04 -23.64
C GLY A 267 -32.98 -25.81 -22.21
N VAL A 268 -31.68 -25.50 -21.99
CA VAL A 268 -31.13 -25.20 -20.68
C VAL A 268 -30.95 -23.68 -20.49
N VAL A 269 -31.35 -23.15 -19.36
CA VAL A 269 -31.05 -21.77 -18.93
C VAL A 269 -29.95 -21.83 -17.88
N SER A 270 -28.84 -21.17 -18.19
CA SER A 270 -27.75 -21.01 -17.23
C SER A 270 -27.71 -19.57 -16.73
N THR A 271 -27.62 -19.42 -15.41
CA THR A 271 -27.48 -18.11 -14.77
C THR A 271 -26.15 -18.04 -14.04
N GLU A 272 -25.37 -17.03 -14.32
CA GLU A 272 -24.12 -16.75 -13.60
C GLU A 272 -24.23 -15.42 -12.87
N THR A 273 -23.95 -15.43 -11.56
CA THR A 273 -23.75 -14.19 -10.81
C THR A 273 -22.32 -13.73 -10.96
N LEU A 274 -22.14 -12.52 -11.47
CA LEU A 274 -20.83 -11.87 -11.49
C LEU A 274 -20.49 -11.44 -10.07
N ALA A 275 -19.41 -11.97 -9.52
CA ALA A 275 -18.96 -11.64 -8.17
C ALA A 275 -18.79 -10.12 -8.02
N GLY A 276 -19.36 -9.54 -6.96
CA GLY A 276 -19.25 -8.12 -6.62
C GLY A 276 -20.21 -7.18 -7.34
N THR A 277 -21.07 -7.67 -8.22
CA THR A 277 -22.12 -6.88 -8.88
C THR A 277 -23.44 -7.62 -8.84
N PHE A 278 -24.57 -6.88 -8.79
CA PHE A 278 -25.92 -7.44 -8.96
C PHE A 278 -26.22 -7.77 -10.45
N GLN A 279 -25.20 -8.02 -11.24
CA GLN A 279 -25.39 -8.38 -12.63
C GLN A 279 -25.58 -9.89 -12.74
N LEU A 280 -26.72 -10.26 -13.31
CA LEU A 280 -27.08 -11.63 -13.64
C LEU A 280 -26.95 -11.78 -15.16
N LYS A 281 -26.08 -12.67 -15.61
CA LYS A 281 -26.03 -13.05 -17.02
C LYS A 281 -26.89 -14.28 -17.23
N VAL A 282 -27.96 -14.13 -17.99
CA VAL A 282 -28.84 -15.23 -18.34
C VAL A 282 -28.55 -15.62 -19.80
N ARG A 283 -28.31 -16.91 -20.04
CA ARG A 283 -28.21 -17.46 -21.39
C ARG A 283 -29.31 -18.54 -21.53
N SER A 284 -30.03 -18.48 -22.61
CA SER A 284 -30.94 -19.54 -23.01
C SER A 284 -30.41 -20.20 -24.28
N GLY A 285 -30.49 -21.52 -24.39
CA GLY A 285 -30.29 -22.20 -25.66
C GLY A 285 -31.38 -21.77 -26.67
N GLU A 286 -31.05 -21.68 -27.93
CA GLU A 286 -32.02 -21.43 -28.98
C GLU A 286 -32.98 -22.61 -29.08
N HIS A 287 -34.30 -22.31 -29.30
CA HIS A 287 -35.33 -23.29 -29.62
C HIS A 287 -35.29 -23.67 -31.08
#